data_fd86567e46f69f6a1d4c3d5e70d9cb44
#
_entry.id   fd86567e46f69f6a1d4c3d5e70d9cb44
#
_cell.length_a   1.000
_cell.length_b   1.000
_cell.length_c   1.000
_cell.angle_alpha   90.00
_cell.angle_beta   90.00
_cell.angle_gamma   90.00
#
_symmetry.space_group_name_H-M   'P 1'
#
loop_
_entity.id
_entity.type
_entity.pdbx_description
1 polymer ?
#
loop_
_entity_poly.entity_id
_entity_poly.type
_entity_poly.pdbx_seq_one_letter_code
_entity_poly.pdbx_strand_id
1 'polypeptide(L)'
;MYKRQAIIKAVDEYQDLLRVSVASAGNDHRLGANEAPPAIVSVFLGTELTNILEAIEKGKQYNPDAAALLKLSGVVIPALTKDNTDRNRTSPFAFTGNKFEFRMLGSEFSIAGPNIVLNTIVAEALNQFADKLEKAADKDAAMKKLIKETIVKHKRIVFNGDGYTDAWVEEAKSRGLLNLKSTPEALPYMEAEKNIELFVKHGIFTATEVRSRVEIMLEKYAKTINIEALTMLDMLYKDILPAAAAYTNDLLGNAAAKKDLGIKNCFEAGLAAKISELTAKMYNSCLLYTSPSPRDYAA
;
A
#
# COMPACT_ATOMS: atom_id res chain seq x y z
N MET A 1 -18.70 1.98 -20.43
CA MET A 1 -17.26 2.30 -20.50
C MET A 1 -16.89 3.54 -19.67
N TYR A 2 -17.59 4.68 -19.78
CA TYR A 2 -17.28 5.92 -19.04
C TYR A 2 -17.18 5.78 -17.50
N LYS A 3 -17.96 4.88 -16.87
CA LYS A 3 -17.87 4.62 -15.42
C LYS A 3 -16.46 4.13 -15.01
N ARG A 4 -15.83 3.28 -15.82
CA ARG A 4 -14.46 2.81 -15.55
C ARG A 4 -13.43 3.94 -15.67
N GLN A 5 -13.60 4.83 -16.65
CA GLN A 5 -12.75 6.00 -16.80
C GLN A 5 -12.91 7.00 -15.66
N ALA A 6 -14.14 7.16 -15.14
CA ALA A 6 -14.38 7.97 -13.96
C ALA A 6 -13.61 7.44 -12.74
N ILE A 7 -13.59 6.12 -12.55
CA ILE A 7 -12.83 5.48 -11.48
C ILE A 7 -11.33 5.66 -11.68
N ILE A 8 -10.80 5.40 -12.87
CA ILE A 8 -9.36 5.58 -13.17
C ILE A 8 -8.93 7.04 -12.92
N LYS A 9 -9.73 8.00 -13.41
CA LYS A 9 -9.51 9.42 -13.15
C LYS A 9 -9.52 9.75 -11.66
N ALA A 10 -10.53 9.27 -10.93
CA ALA A 10 -10.68 9.52 -9.50
C ALA A 10 -9.49 8.97 -8.70
N VAL A 11 -9.07 7.75 -9.00
CA VAL A 11 -7.93 7.11 -8.34
C VAL A 11 -6.62 7.83 -8.65
N ASP A 12 -6.42 8.29 -9.88
CA ASP A 12 -5.21 9.03 -10.26
C ASP A 12 -5.15 10.42 -9.62
N GLU A 13 -6.24 11.17 -9.63
CA GLU A 13 -6.29 12.54 -9.08
C GLU A 13 -6.23 12.57 -7.54
N TYR A 14 -6.76 11.54 -6.88
CA TYR A 14 -6.88 11.45 -5.42
C TYR A 14 -6.16 10.24 -4.82
N GLN A 15 -5.06 9.80 -5.45
CA GLN A 15 -4.23 8.69 -4.94
C GLN A 15 -3.70 8.96 -3.51
N ASP A 16 -3.40 10.22 -3.23
CA ASP A 16 -3.01 10.73 -1.92
C ASP A 16 -4.10 10.48 -0.87
N LEU A 17 -5.33 10.88 -1.17
CA LEU A 17 -6.46 10.73 -0.26
C LEU A 17 -6.84 9.26 -0.06
N LEU A 18 -6.71 8.42 -1.10
CA LEU A 18 -6.88 6.98 -0.99
C LEU A 18 -5.84 6.36 -0.05
N ARG A 19 -4.57 6.78 -0.15
CA ARG A 19 -3.53 6.31 0.78
C ARG A 19 -3.80 6.77 2.21
N VAL A 20 -4.24 8.02 2.40
CA VAL A 20 -4.66 8.54 3.72
C VAL A 20 -5.79 7.70 4.30
N SER A 21 -6.76 7.29 3.49
CA SER A 21 -7.93 6.54 3.95
C SER A 21 -7.60 5.19 4.60
N VAL A 22 -6.38 4.69 4.40
CA VAL A 22 -5.89 3.42 4.95
C VAL A 22 -4.64 3.60 5.83
N ALA A 23 -4.35 4.84 6.23
CA ALA A 23 -3.15 5.17 7.01
C ALA A 23 -3.33 4.81 8.49
N SER A 24 -2.46 3.94 8.99
CA SER A 24 -2.33 3.59 10.42
C SER A 24 -1.00 2.91 10.69
N ALA A 25 -0.57 2.90 11.95
CA ALA A 25 0.65 2.23 12.38
C ALA A 25 0.68 0.77 11.93
N GLY A 26 -0.35 -0.02 12.24
CA GLY A 26 -0.42 -1.42 11.86
C GLY A 26 -0.42 -1.65 10.35
N ASN A 27 -1.03 -0.75 9.56
CA ASN A 27 -1.03 -0.87 8.11
C ASN A 27 0.29 -0.43 7.47
N ASP A 28 1.03 0.49 8.11
CA ASP A 28 2.36 0.88 7.66
C ASP A 28 3.36 -0.28 7.74
N HIS A 29 3.24 -1.14 8.74
CA HIS A 29 4.04 -2.37 8.86
C HIS A 29 3.69 -3.42 7.79
N ARG A 30 2.47 -3.38 7.26
CA ARG A 30 1.95 -4.34 6.30
C ARG A 30 2.18 -3.93 4.85
N LEU A 31 1.97 -2.66 4.51
CA LEU A 31 2.05 -2.17 3.13
C LEU A 31 3.47 -2.30 2.58
N GLY A 32 3.58 -2.92 1.40
CA GLY A 32 4.88 -3.17 0.76
C GLY A 32 5.68 -4.34 1.35
N ALA A 33 5.11 -5.06 2.34
CA ALA A 33 5.64 -6.32 2.82
C ALA A 33 5.09 -7.51 2.01
N ASN A 34 5.62 -8.72 2.24
CA ASN A 34 5.16 -9.93 1.56
C ASN A 34 3.64 -10.10 1.67
N GLU A 35 3.00 -10.43 0.58
CA GLU A 35 1.55 -10.66 0.45
C GLU A 35 0.66 -9.42 0.64
N ALA A 36 1.23 -8.24 0.83
CA ALA A 36 0.48 -6.99 0.93
C ALA A 36 0.65 -6.10 -0.32
N PRO A 37 -0.36 -5.29 -0.67
CA PRO A 37 -0.21 -4.28 -1.71
C PRO A 37 0.88 -3.27 -1.36
N PRO A 38 1.61 -2.71 -2.36
CA PRO A 38 2.60 -1.67 -2.11
C PRO A 38 1.94 -0.36 -1.65
N ALA A 39 2.74 0.53 -1.04
CA ALA A 39 2.27 1.85 -0.61
C ALA A 39 1.92 2.80 -1.77
N ILE A 40 2.28 2.43 -2.99
CA ILE A 40 1.99 3.18 -4.22
C ILE A 40 0.60 2.78 -4.71
N VAL A 41 -0.31 3.74 -4.85
CA VAL A 41 -1.63 3.49 -5.43
C VAL A 41 -1.48 3.35 -6.94
N SER A 42 -1.86 2.18 -7.47
CA SER A 42 -1.90 1.90 -8.91
C SER A 42 -3.13 1.06 -9.26
N VAL A 43 -3.54 1.11 -10.52
CA VAL A 43 -4.74 0.42 -11.01
C VAL A 43 -4.33 -0.71 -11.94
N PHE A 44 -4.70 -1.93 -11.59
CA PHE A 44 -4.59 -3.09 -12.46
C PHE A 44 -5.86 -3.22 -13.32
N LEU A 45 -5.70 -3.37 -14.62
CA LEU A 45 -6.80 -3.54 -15.57
C LEU A 45 -6.78 -4.88 -16.30
N GLY A 46 -5.65 -5.55 -16.31
CA GLY A 46 -5.40 -6.73 -17.13
C GLY A 46 -5.10 -6.39 -18.58
N THR A 47 -4.54 -7.37 -19.29
CA THR A 47 -4.00 -7.18 -20.66
C THR A 47 -5.09 -6.77 -21.66
N GLU A 48 -6.25 -7.44 -21.60
CA GLU A 48 -7.32 -7.21 -22.57
C GLU A 48 -7.89 -5.79 -22.50
N LEU A 49 -8.25 -5.34 -21.29
CA LEU A 49 -8.82 -4.00 -21.12
C LEU A 49 -7.77 -2.93 -21.43
N THR A 50 -6.51 -3.16 -21.11
CA THR A 50 -5.40 -2.26 -21.46
C THR A 50 -5.26 -2.13 -22.98
N ASN A 51 -5.28 -3.23 -23.71
CA ASN A 51 -5.23 -3.22 -25.17
C ASN A 51 -6.41 -2.48 -25.81
N ILE A 52 -7.61 -2.66 -25.26
CA ILE A 52 -8.81 -1.90 -25.68
C ILE A 52 -8.61 -0.41 -25.49
N LEU A 53 -8.10 0.00 -24.30
CA LEU A 53 -7.86 1.41 -23.99
C LEU A 53 -6.79 2.01 -24.90
N GLU A 54 -5.72 1.28 -25.19
CA GLU A 54 -4.69 1.70 -26.14
C GLU A 54 -5.23 1.83 -27.57
N ALA A 55 -6.09 0.92 -28.00
CA ALA A 55 -6.72 1.01 -29.31
C ALA A 55 -7.59 2.28 -29.42
N ILE A 56 -8.35 2.63 -28.37
CA ILE A 56 -9.14 3.87 -28.31
C ILE A 56 -8.22 5.10 -28.34
N GLU A 57 -7.12 5.09 -27.59
CA GLU A 57 -6.14 6.17 -27.58
C GLU A 57 -5.59 6.42 -29.00
N LYS A 58 -5.19 5.34 -29.69
CA LYS A 58 -4.62 5.37 -31.04
C LYS A 58 -5.67 5.55 -32.15
N GLY A 59 -6.96 5.59 -31.79
CA GLY A 59 -8.07 5.69 -32.77
C GLY A 59 -8.20 4.47 -33.67
N LYS A 60 -7.72 3.31 -33.23
CA LYS A 60 -7.78 2.04 -33.97
C LYS A 60 -8.98 1.21 -33.54
N GLN A 61 -9.51 0.38 -34.45
CA GLN A 61 -10.52 -0.59 -34.09
C GLN A 61 -9.85 -1.73 -33.30
N TYR A 62 -10.39 -2.08 -32.13
CA TYR A 62 -9.94 -3.23 -31.38
C TYR A 62 -10.52 -4.51 -32.01
N ASN A 63 -9.65 -5.40 -32.44
CA ASN A 63 -10.03 -6.75 -32.80
C ASN A 63 -9.60 -7.66 -31.62
N PRO A 64 -10.54 -8.39 -30.98
CA PRO A 64 -10.19 -9.40 -29.99
C PRO A 64 -9.32 -10.44 -30.68
N ASP A 65 -8.02 -10.39 -30.43
CA ASP A 65 -7.07 -11.30 -31.05
C ASP A 65 -7.35 -12.73 -30.63
N ALA A 66 -7.15 -13.67 -31.56
CA ALA A 66 -7.03 -15.09 -31.29
C ALA A 66 -5.99 -15.46 -30.20
N ALA A 67 -5.22 -14.49 -29.73
CA ALA A 67 -4.30 -14.57 -28.61
C ALA A 67 -4.98 -14.69 -27.22
N ALA A 68 -6.28 -14.40 -27.11
CA ALA A 68 -7.05 -14.69 -25.89
C ALA A 68 -7.30 -16.21 -25.72
N LEU A 69 -7.02 -16.99 -26.74
CA LEU A 69 -7.15 -18.44 -26.72
C LEU A 69 -5.76 -19.08 -26.56
N LEU A 70 -5.58 -19.85 -25.49
CA LEU A 70 -4.41 -20.70 -25.33
C LEU A 70 -4.41 -21.77 -26.44
N LYS A 71 -3.65 -21.54 -27.50
CA LYS A 71 -3.36 -22.58 -28.51
C LYS A 71 -2.29 -23.49 -27.96
N LEU A 72 -2.68 -24.56 -27.32
CA LEU A 72 -1.80 -25.68 -27.01
C LEU A 72 -1.58 -26.46 -28.31
N SER A 73 -0.44 -26.23 -28.96
CA SER A 73 -0.04 -26.97 -30.15
C SER A 73 0.17 -28.46 -29.81
N GLY A 74 -0.61 -29.33 -30.43
CA GLY A 74 -0.39 -30.78 -30.39
C GLY A 74 -1.35 -31.60 -29.57
N VAL A 75 -2.36 -31.00 -28.91
CA VAL A 75 -3.39 -31.75 -28.13
C VAL A 75 -4.78 -31.30 -28.52
N VAL A 76 -5.72 -32.22 -28.66
CA VAL A 76 -7.15 -31.96 -28.94
C VAL A 76 -7.83 -31.44 -27.67
N ILE A 77 -7.39 -30.29 -27.18
CA ILE A 77 -8.05 -29.61 -26.04
C ILE A 77 -8.86 -28.44 -26.60
N PRO A 78 -10.11 -28.25 -26.16
CA PRO A 78 -10.88 -27.06 -26.50
C PRO A 78 -10.08 -25.79 -26.18
N ALA A 79 -10.17 -24.77 -27.03
CA ALA A 79 -9.55 -23.49 -26.78
C ALA A 79 -10.06 -22.90 -25.44
N LEU A 80 -9.19 -22.74 -24.48
CA LEU A 80 -9.51 -22.17 -23.17
C LEU A 80 -9.30 -20.67 -23.21
N THR A 81 -10.25 -19.90 -22.67
CA THR A 81 -10.07 -18.47 -22.46
C THR A 81 -9.04 -18.21 -21.38
N LYS A 82 -8.08 -17.35 -21.67
CA LYS A 82 -7.08 -16.94 -20.67
C LYS A 82 -7.77 -16.15 -19.56
N ASP A 83 -7.62 -16.59 -18.30
CA ASP A 83 -8.07 -15.83 -17.15
C ASP A 83 -7.11 -14.63 -16.93
N ASN A 84 -7.63 -13.43 -17.11
CA ASN A 84 -6.89 -12.17 -16.94
C ASN A 84 -7.15 -11.50 -15.59
N THR A 85 -7.75 -12.21 -14.63
CA THR A 85 -8.00 -11.66 -13.30
C THR A 85 -6.71 -11.63 -12.47
N ASP A 86 -6.48 -10.54 -11.74
CA ASP A 86 -5.38 -10.44 -10.78
C ASP A 86 -5.69 -11.25 -9.52
N ARG A 87 -5.10 -12.43 -9.42
CA ARG A 87 -5.21 -13.32 -8.25
C ARG A 87 -4.06 -13.15 -7.27
N ASN A 88 -2.97 -12.52 -7.67
CA ASN A 88 -1.73 -12.47 -6.91
C ASN A 88 -1.70 -11.34 -5.86
N ARG A 89 -2.74 -10.52 -5.77
CA ARG A 89 -2.87 -9.40 -4.82
C ARG A 89 -1.72 -8.37 -4.88
N THR A 90 -0.99 -8.32 -5.99
CA THR A 90 0.13 -7.39 -6.18
C THR A 90 -0.33 -5.96 -6.47
N SER A 91 -1.60 -5.79 -6.85
CA SER A 91 -2.18 -4.49 -7.20
C SER A 91 -3.05 -3.96 -6.09
N PRO A 92 -2.81 -2.73 -5.61
CA PRO A 92 -3.60 -2.11 -4.55
C PRO A 92 -5.03 -1.77 -4.97
N PHE A 93 -5.28 -1.59 -6.27
CA PHE A 93 -6.58 -1.32 -6.84
C PHE A 93 -6.76 -2.10 -8.14
N ALA A 94 -7.56 -3.16 -8.13
CA ALA A 94 -7.63 -4.11 -9.25
C ALA A 94 -9.02 -4.17 -9.86
N PHE A 95 -9.09 -4.23 -11.20
CA PHE A 95 -10.30 -4.58 -11.94
C PHE A 95 -10.37 -6.09 -12.13
N THR A 96 -11.39 -6.71 -11.56
CA THR A 96 -11.57 -8.18 -11.55
C THR A 96 -12.71 -8.64 -12.47
N GLY A 97 -12.78 -8.05 -13.66
CA GLY A 97 -13.75 -8.41 -14.70
C GLY A 97 -15.03 -7.57 -14.68
N ASN A 98 -15.72 -7.44 -13.56
CA ASN A 98 -16.97 -6.68 -13.43
C ASN A 98 -16.97 -5.63 -12.32
N LYS A 99 -15.96 -5.64 -11.44
CA LYS A 99 -15.83 -4.74 -10.28
C LYS A 99 -14.39 -4.29 -10.10
N PHE A 100 -14.21 -3.22 -9.32
CA PHE A 100 -12.91 -2.84 -8.78
C PHE A 100 -12.81 -3.27 -7.32
N GLU A 101 -11.62 -3.66 -6.91
CA GLU A 101 -11.30 -4.04 -5.53
C GLU A 101 -10.17 -3.15 -5.01
N PHE A 102 -10.43 -2.45 -3.92
CA PHE A 102 -9.40 -1.70 -3.19
C PHE A 102 -8.84 -2.60 -2.08
N ARG A 103 -7.56 -2.93 -2.15
CA ARG A 103 -6.93 -4.02 -1.38
C ARG A 103 -5.95 -3.52 -0.33
N MET A 104 -5.90 -2.22 -0.06
CA MET A 104 -4.93 -1.63 0.86
C MET A 104 -5.38 -1.63 2.33
N LEU A 105 -6.60 -2.04 2.64
CA LEU A 105 -7.09 -2.05 4.03
C LEU A 105 -6.38 -3.11 4.88
N GLY A 106 -5.98 -2.69 6.11
CA GLY A 106 -5.60 -3.60 7.16
C GLY A 106 -6.82 -4.25 7.83
N SER A 107 -6.62 -5.38 8.53
CA SER A 107 -7.68 -6.14 9.20
C SER A 107 -8.35 -5.38 10.36
N GLU A 108 -7.65 -4.46 10.98
CA GLU A 108 -8.14 -3.65 12.11
C GLU A 108 -8.95 -2.43 11.69
N PHE A 109 -9.05 -2.17 10.38
CA PHE A 109 -9.67 -0.98 9.86
C PHE A 109 -11.18 -1.13 9.67
N SER A 110 -11.90 -0.06 10.07
CA SER A 110 -13.25 0.15 9.56
C SER A 110 -13.20 0.48 8.07
N ILE A 111 -14.03 -0.19 7.27
CA ILE A 111 -14.18 0.10 5.83
C ILE A 111 -14.85 1.46 5.57
N ALA A 112 -15.34 2.14 6.61
CA ALA A 112 -16.05 3.42 6.47
C ALA A 112 -15.16 4.50 5.82
N GLY A 113 -13.91 4.66 6.30
CA GLY A 113 -12.97 5.66 5.76
C GLY A 113 -12.72 5.50 4.26
N PRO A 114 -12.22 4.35 3.81
CA PRO A 114 -12.03 4.09 2.37
C PRO A 114 -13.32 4.20 1.55
N ASN A 115 -14.47 3.77 2.06
CA ASN A 115 -15.73 3.89 1.34
C ASN A 115 -16.18 5.35 1.20
N ILE A 116 -16.01 6.17 2.23
CA ILE A 116 -16.29 7.62 2.16
C ILE A 116 -15.41 8.24 1.07
N VAL A 117 -14.10 7.99 1.10
CA VAL A 117 -13.17 8.54 0.12
C VAL A 117 -13.50 8.06 -1.29
N LEU A 118 -13.64 6.75 -1.51
CA LEU A 118 -13.93 6.19 -2.84
C LEU A 118 -15.22 6.74 -3.43
N ASN A 119 -16.30 6.78 -2.65
CA ASN A 119 -17.57 7.29 -3.13
C ASN A 119 -17.46 8.79 -3.47
N THR A 120 -16.78 9.57 -2.65
CA THR A 120 -16.66 11.03 -2.88
C THR A 120 -15.81 11.34 -4.11
N ILE A 121 -14.64 10.71 -4.28
CA ILE A 121 -13.78 10.96 -5.45
C ILE A 121 -14.42 10.49 -6.76
N VAL A 122 -15.15 9.37 -6.71
CA VAL A 122 -15.88 8.87 -7.89
C VAL A 122 -17.09 9.75 -8.20
N ALA A 123 -17.82 10.23 -7.19
CA ALA A 123 -18.90 11.19 -7.37
C ALA A 123 -18.40 12.49 -8.03
N GLU A 124 -17.24 13.01 -7.59
CA GLU A 124 -16.61 14.17 -8.19
C GLU A 124 -16.25 13.95 -9.65
N ALA A 125 -15.62 12.82 -9.97
CA ALA A 125 -15.26 12.47 -11.34
C ALA A 125 -16.51 12.34 -12.24
N LEU A 126 -17.58 11.74 -11.73
CA LEU A 126 -18.85 11.61 -12.45
C LEU A 126 -19.54 12.96 -12.64
N ASN A 127 -19.52 13.83 -11.64
CA ASN A 127 -20.04 15.20 -11.74
C ASN A 127 -19.35 15.98 -12.86
N GLN A 128 -18.01 15.95 -12.88
CA GLN A 128 -17.24 16.61 -13.94
C GLN A 128 -17.54 16.01 -15.33
N PHE A 129 -17.85 14.72 -15.42
CA PHE A 129 -18.27 14.09 -16.66
C PHE A 129 -19.67 14.52 -17.07
N ALA A 130 -20.60 14.60 -16.12
CA ALA A 130 -21.96 15.06 -16.35
C ALA A 130 -21.97 16.50 -16.90
N ASP A 131 -21.23 17.42 -16.26
CA ASP A 131 -21.12 18.82 -16.69
C ASP A 131 -20.65 18.96 -18.15
N LYS A 132 -19.72 18.09 -18.59
CA LYS A 132 -19.23 18.10 -19.97
C LYS A 132 -20.26 17.54 -20.96
N LEU A 133 -20.97 16.48 -20.55
CA LEU A 133 -21.93 15.78 -21.42
C LEU A 133 -23.25 16.55 -21.55
N GLU A 134 -23.69 17.23 -20.49
CA GLU A 134 -24.90 18.08 -20.52
C GLU A 134 -24.78 19.26 -21.46
N LYS A 135 -23.56 19.83 -21.56
CA LYS A 135 -23.27 20.96 -22.45
C LYS A 135 -23.04 20.56 -23.91
N ALA A 136 -22.97 19.26 -24.21
CA ALA A 136 -22.65 18.77 -25.55
C ALA A 136 -23.92 18.63 -26.42
N ALA A 137 -23.85 19.14 -27.64
CA ALA A 137 -24.91 18.98 -28.64
C ALA A 137 -25.03 17.54 -29.12
N ASP A 138 -23.87 16.86 -29.35
CA ASP A 138 -23.79 15.44 -29.68
C ASP A 138 -23.16 14.69 -28.48
N LYS A 139 -24.01 14.00 -27.74
CA LYS A 139 -23.61 13.26 -26.53
C LYS A 139 -22.74 12.04 -26.83
N ASP A 140 -22.93 11.38 -27.96
CA ASP A 140 -22.16 10.19 -28.33
C ASP A 140 -20.74 10.57 -28.76
N ALA A 141 -20.59 11.63 -29.56
CA ALA A 141 -19.29 12.15 -29.93
C ALA A 141 -18.55 12.68 -28.70
N ALA A 142 -19.25 13.44 -27.82
CA ALA A 142 -18.70 13.95 -26.58
C ALA A 142 -18.24 12.82 -25.64
N MET A 143 -19.01 11.74 -25.53
CA MET A 143 -18.67 10.57 -24.72
C MET A 143 -17.39 9.89 -25.23
N LYS A 144 -17.27 9.66 -26.54
CA LYS A 144 -16.07 9.07 -27.15
C LYS A 144 -14.84 9.95 -26.90
N LYS A 145 -14.99 11.25 -27.07
CA LYS A 145 -13.93 12.24 -26.81
C LYS A 145 -13.52 12.20 -25.33
N LEU A 146 -14.48 12.24 -24.42
CA LEU A 146 -14.25 12.20 -22.97
C LEU A 146 -13.49 10.94 -22.54
N ILE A 147 -13.87 9.78 -23.06
CA ILE A 147 -13.18 8.51 -22.79
C ILE A 147 -11.71 8.59 -23.22
N LYS A 148 -11.47 9.07 -24.46
CA LYS A 148 -10.12 9.21 -25.01
C LYS A 148 -9.27 10.19 -24.18
N GLU A 149 -9.77 11.38 -23.90
CA GLU A 149 -9.08 12.40 -23.10
C GLU A 149 -8.71 11.87 -21.71
N THR A 150 -9.65 11.18 -21.06
CA THR A 150 -9.44 10.62 -19.73
C THR A 150 -8.34 9.55 -19.73
N ILE A 151 -8.32 8.66 -20.72
CA ILE A 151 -7.28 7.65 -20.84
C ILE A 151 -5.92 8.31 -21.03
N VAL A 152 -5.79 9.22 -21.97
CA VAL A 152 -4.52 9.91 -22.25
C VAL A 152 -3.98 10.60 -21.00
N LYS A 153 -4.84 11.26 -20.24
CA LYS A 153 -4.44 12.05 -19.06
C LYS A 153 -4.08 11.18 -17.86
N HIS A 154 -4.82 10.08 -17.64
CA HIS A 154 -4.77 9.32 -16.39
C HIS A 154 -4.18 7.92 -16.53
N LYS A 155 -3.67 7.52 -17.71
CA LYS A 155 -3.06 6.21 -17.91
C LYS A 155 -1.81 5.96 -17.06
N ARG A 156 -1.19 7.02 -16.51
CA ARG A 156 0.00 6.89 -15.66
C ARG A 156 -0.25 6.03 -14.42
N ILE A 157 -1.49 5.99 -13.91
CA ILE A 157 -1.86 5.19 -12.73
C ILE A 157 -2.04 3.70 -13.06
N VAL A 158 -2.17 3.35 -14.35
CA VAL A 158 -2.41 1.95 -14.78
C VAL A 158 -1.10 1.18 -14.78
N PHE A 159 -1.07 0.09 -14.01
CA PHE A 159 0.07 -0.81 -13.94
C PHE A 159 -0.40 -2.26 -13.83
N ASN A 160 0.10 -3.13 -14.74
CA ASN A 160 -0.28 -4.55 -14.81
C ASN A 160 0.88 -5.48 -14.45
N GLY A 161 2.00 -4.94 -13.98
CA GLY A 161 3.19 -5.69 -13.60
C GLY A 161 3.20 -6.09 -12.12
N ASP A 162 4.35 -6.63 -11.69
CA ASP A 162 4.62 -6.97 -10.29
C ASP A 162 4.94 -5.72 -9.48
N GLY A 163 4.05 -5.37 -8.55
CA GLY A 163 4.17 -4.20 -7.68
C GLY A 163 5.24 -4.31 -6.59
N TYR A 164 5.81 -5.49 -6.35
CA TYR A 164 6.81 -5.71 -5.29
C TYR A 164 8.25 -5.40 -5.73
N THR A 165 8.49 -5.15 -7.01
CA THR A 165 9.84 -4.92 -7.53
C THR A 165 10.32 -3.50 -7.28
N ASP A 166 11.62 -3.33 -7.00
CA ASP A 166 12.25 -2.01 -6.91
C ASP A 166 12.13 -1.23 -8.23
N ALA A 167 12.14 -1.95 -9.36
CA ALA A 167 11.93 -1.35 -10.68
C ALA A 167 10.58 -0.62 -10.78
N TRP A 168 9.52 -1.16 -10.14
CA TRP A 168 8.24 -0.48 -10.07
C TRP A 168 8.30 0.82 -9.27
N VAL A 169 9.04 0.84 -8.16
CA VAL A 169 9.19 2.07 -7.35
C VAL A 169 9.80 3.20 -8.17
N GLU A 170 10.86 2.91 -8.94
CA GLU A 170 11.50 3.89 -9.82
C GLU A 170 10.59 4.31 -10.98
N GLU A 171 9.89 3.36 -11.59
CA GLU A 171 8.93 3.64 -12.64
C GLU A 171 7.76 4.51 -12.13
N ALA A 172 7.19 4.20 -10.98
CA ALA A 172 6.12 4.97 -10.36
C ALA A 172 6.55 6.41 -10.08
N LYS A 173 7.77 6.59 -9.58
CA LYS A 173 8.38 7.91 -9.38
C LYS A 173 8.50 8.68 -10.69
N SER A 174 8.97 8.03 -11.76
CA SER A 174 9.08 8.65 -13.09
C SER A 174 7.74 9.06 -13.66
N ARG A 175 6.67 8.32 -13.33
CA ARG A 175 5.28 8.63 -13.70
C ARG A 175 4.64 9.71 -12.82
N GLY A 176 5.32 10.20 -11.77
CA GLY A 176 4.81 11.16 -10.80
C GLY A 176 3.74 10.57 -9.86
N LEU A 177 3.82 9.27 -9.58
CA LEU A 177 2.98 8.62 -8.59
C LEU A 177 3.60 8.76 -7.20
N LEU A 178 2.74 8.86 -6.17
CA LEU A 178 3.16 9.00 -4.79
C LEU A 178 3.50 7.64 -4.18
N ASN A 179 4.56 7.61 -3.37
CA ASN A 179 4.93 6.47 -2.55
C ASN A 179 4.98 6.92 -1.08
N LEU A 180 3.81 6.97 -0.45
CA LEU A 180 3.65 7.43 0.94
C LEU A 180 3.73 6.21 1.87
N LYS A 181 4.93 5.85 2.27
CA LYS A 181 5.21 4.61 3.01
C LYS A 181 4.65 4.63 4.43
N SER A 182 4.64 5.80 5.08
CA SER A 182 4.21 5.93 6.46
C SER A 182 2.98 6.82 6.62
N THR A 183 2.27 6.63 7.71
CA THR A 183 1.11 7.44 8.10
C THR A 183 1.47 8.92 8.28
N PRO A 184 2.57 9.29 8.97
CA PRO A 184 3.01 10.69 9.06
C PRO A 184 3.31 11.35 7.72
N GLU A 185 3.79 10.58 6.73
CA GLU A 185 3.99 11.10 5.36
C GLU A 185 2.67 11.31 4.61
N ALA A 186 1.69 10.45 4.88
CA ALA A 186 0.40 10.47 4.17
C ALA A 186 -0.57 11.51 4.71
N LEU A 187 -0.68 11.66 6.04
CA LEU A 187 -1.71 12.48 6.67
C LEU A 187 -1.74 13.96 6.24
N PRO A 188 -0.60 14.65 6.01
CA PRO A 188 -0.63 16.04 5.54
C PRO A 188 -1.38 16.23 4.22
N TYR A 189 -1.45 15.20 3.37
CA TYR A 189 -2.21 15.27 2.13
C TYR A 189 -3.72 15.38 2.35
N MET A 190 -4.25 14.95 3.50
CA MET A 190 -5.67 15.14 3.81
C MET A 190 -6.04 16.62 3.91
N GLU A 191 -5.09 17.46 4.35
CA GLU A 191 -5.25 18.91 4.46
C GLU A 191 -4.89 19.68 3.19
N ALA A 192 -4.48 18.99 2.12
CA ALA A 192 -4.27 19.65 0.83
C ALA A 192 -5.56 20.33 0.39
N GLU A 193 -5.45 21.56 -0.12
CA GLU A 193 -6.58 22.42 -0.48
C GLU A 193 -7.59 21.69 -1.37
N LYS A 194 -7.12 20.99 -2.41
CA LYS A 194 -7.97 20.17 -3.30
C LYS A 194 -8.82 19.13 -2.56
N ASN A 195 -8.30 18.56 -1.47
CA ASN A 195 -8.97 17.50 -0.71
C ASN A 195 -9.98 18.11 0.28
N ILE A 196 -9.65 19.23 0.90
CA ILE A 196 -10.59 20.00 1.72
C ILE A 196 -11.77 20.48 0.84
N GLU A 197 -11.47 21.09 -0.30
CA GLU A 197 -12.50 21.55 -1.24
C GLU A 197 -13.42 20.42 -1.72
N LEU A 198 -12.86 19.25 -1.98
CA LEU A 198 -13.61 18.06 -2.35
C LEU A 198 -14.65 17.69 -1.28
N PHE A 199 -14.21 17.57 -0.02
CA PHE A 199 -15.11 17.19 1.07
C PHE A 199 -16.16 18.25 1.36
N VAL A 200 -15.79 19.54 1.34
CA VAL A 200 -16.71 20.64 1.56
C VAL A 200 -17.75 20.72 0.42
N LYS A 201 -17.30 20.60 -0.84
CA LYS A 201 -18.18 20.63 -2.03
C LYS A 201 -19.26 19.55 -1.98
N HIS A 202 -18.90 18.35 -1.54
CA HIS A 202 -19.83 17.24 -1.44
C HIS A 202 -20.57 17.15 -0.10
N GLY A 203 -20.36 18.11 0.81
CA GLY A 203 -21.03 18.15 2.11
C GLY A 203 -20.65 16.97 3.03
N ILE A 204 -19.45 16.40 2.85
CA ILE A 204 -18.98 15.24 3.63
C ILE A 204 -18.36 15.71 4.94
N PHE A 205 -17.41 16.65 4.87
CA PHE A 205 -16.74 17.25 6.01
C PHE A 205 -16.53 18.75 5.78
N THR A 206 -16.57 19.51 6.85
CA THR A 206 -16.10 20.89 6.88
C THR A 206 -14.56 20.91 6.93
N ALA A 207 -13.96 22.05 6.60
CA ALA A 207 -12.50 22.22 6.71
C ALA A 207 -11.98 22.00 8.14
N THR A 208 -12.75 22.40 9.15
CA THR A 208 -12.42 22.22 10.57
C THR A 208 -12.43 20.73 10.94
N GLU A 209 -13.43 19.98 10.47
CA GLU A 209 -13.52 18.53 10.73
C GLU A 209 -12.37 17.78 10.05
N VAL A 210 -11.94 18.18 8.85
CA VAL A 210 -10.78 17.57 8.16
C VAL A 210 -9.52 17.75 9.01
N ARG A 211 -9.23 18.98 9.46
CA ARG A 211 -8.05 19.27 10.31
C ARG A 211 -8.09 18.52 11.62
N SER A 212 -9.23 18.55 12.32
CA SER A 212 -9.38 17.81 13.57
C SER A 212 -9.15 16.31 13.41
N ARG A 213 -9.58 15.72 12.28
CA ARG A 213 -9.34 14.30 11.99
C ARG A 213 -7.86 14.00 11.78
N VAL A 214 -7.11 14.87 11.11
CA VAL A 214 -5.67 14.71 10.94
C VAL A 214 -4.95 14.73 12.28
N GLU A 215 -5.27 15.67 13.16
CA GLU A 215 -4.72 15.74 14.51
C GLU A 215 -5.01 14.46 15.31
N ILE A 216 -6.27 13.99 15.31
CA ILE A 216 -6.67 12.76 15.99
C ILE A 216 -5.94 11.54 15.43
N MET A 217 -5.76 11.46 14.11
CA MET A 217 -5.06 10.33 13.48
C MET A 217 -3.56 10.34 13.80
N LEU A 218 -2.92 11.51 13.84
CA LEU A 218 -1.53 11.66 14.27
C LEU A 218 -1.34 11.28 15.73
N GLU A 219 -2.23 11.76 16.61
CA GLU A 219 -2.20 11.40 18.03
C GLU A 219 -2.37 9.89 18.23
N LYS A 220 -3.35 9.29 17.53
CA LYS A 220 -3.56 7.84 17.57
C LYS A 220 -2.35 7.08 17.09
N TYR A 221 -1.72 7.52 16.00
CA TYR A 221 -0.49 6.93 15.48
C TYR A 221 0.63 6.97 16.53
N ALA A 222 0.91 8.14 17.09
CA ALA A 222 1.94 8.32 18.12
C ALA A 222 1.68 7.44 19.35
N LYS A 223 0.43 7.40 19.84
CA LYS A 223 0.04 6.53 20.97
C LYS A 223 0.24 5.06 20.65
N THR A 224 -0.14 4.60 19.46
CA THR A 224 0.03 3.20 19.05
C THR A 224 1.50 2.81 19.00
N ILE A 225 2.35 3.60 18.34
CA ILE A 225 3.80 3.33 18.28
C ILE A 225 4.42 3.33 19.68
N ASN A 226 4.00 4.24 20.57
CA ASN A 226 4.50 4.26 21.94
C ASN A 226 4.10 3.00 22.72
N ILE A 227 2.86 2.53 22.58
CA ILE A 227 2.40 1.28 23.21
C ILE A 227 3.19 0.09 22.68
N GLU A 228 3.40 0.00 21.34
CA GLU A 228 4.20 -1.06 20.73
C GLU A 228 5.63 -1.07 21.27
N ALA A 229 6.26 0.10 21.38
CA ALA A 229 7.61 0.24 21.90
C ALA A 229 7.70 -0.17 23.38
N LEU A 230 6.77 0.27 24.22
CA LEU A 230 6.71 -0.12 25.64
C LEU A 230 6.46 -1.62 25.81
N THR A 231 5.58 -2.20 25.00
CA THR A 231 5.33 -3.66 25.00
C THR A 231 6.57 -4.44 24.59
N MET A 232 7.28 -3.98 23.57
CA MET A 232 8.55 -4.58 23.15
C MET A 232 9.60 -4.54 24.27
N LEU A 233 9.71 -3.43 24.99
CA LEU A 233 10.61 -3.32 26.14
C LEU A 233 10.22 -4.29 27.26
N ASP A 234 8.94 -4.41 27.57
CA ASP A 234 8.43 -5.31 28.60
C ASP A 234 8.78 -6.78 28.26
N MET A 235 8.49 -7.20 27.02
CA MET A 235 8.87 -8.54 26.53
C MET A 235 10.38 -8.76 26.56
N LEU A 236 11.16 -7.75 26.21
CA LEU A 236 12.60 -7.84 26.21
C LEU A 236 13.16 -8.12 27.59
N TYR A 237 12.75 -7.32 28.60
CA TYR A 237 13.26 -7.44 29.96
C TYR A 237 12.75 -8.69 30.67
N LYS A 238 11.51 -9.10 30.42
CA LYS A 238 10.89 -10.25 31.13
C LYS A 238 11.19 -11.59 30.50
N ASP A 239 11.29 -11.66 29.17
CA ASP A 239 11.36 -12.93 28.45
C ASP A 239 12.67 -13.10 27.68
N ILE A 240 13.01 -12.14 26.82
CA ILE A 240 14.08 -12.31 25.83
C ILE A 240 15.47 -12.27 26.48
N LEU A 241 15.76 -11.24 27.30
CA LEU A 241 17.06 -11.13 27.98
C LEU A 241 17.34 -12.31 28.94
N PRO A 242 16.39 -12.72 29.81
CA PRO A 242 16.59 -13.91 30.64
C PRO A 242 16.82 -15.18 29.83
N ALA A 243 16.04 -15.42 28.78
CA ALA A 243 16.20 -16.60 27.91
C ALA A 243 17.57 -16.60 27.20
N ALA A 244 18.00 -15.45 26.65
CA ALA A 244 19.29 -15.31 26.00
C ALA A 244 20.45 -15.54 26.99
N ALA A 245 20.35 -15.01 28.22
CA ALA A 245 21.36 -15.20 29.26
C ALA A 245 21.44 -16.66 29.69
N ALA A 246 20.30 -17.34 29.93
CA ALA A 246 20.25 -18.74 30.28
C ALA A 246 20.87 -19.63 29.19
N TYR A 247 20.47 -19.44 27.93
CA TYR A 247 21.02 -20.22 26.82
C TYR A 247 22.53 -19.95 26.60
N THR A 248 22.97 -18.73 26.76
CA THR A 248 24.40 -18.38 26.70
C THR A 248 25.20 -19.12 27.80
N ASN A 249 24.66 -19.20 29.00
CA ASN A 249 25.28 -19.95 30.11
C ASN A 249 25.38 -21.43 29.79
N ASP A 250 24.34 -22.06 29.25
CA ASP A 250 24.35 -23.46 28.83
C ASP A 250 25.42 -23.73 27.75
N LEU A 251 25.52 -22.82 26.76
CA LEU A 251 26.55 -22.91 25.71
C LEU A 251 27.96 -22.82 26.29
N LEU A 252 28.20 -21.89 27.22
CA LEU A 252 29.51 -21.72 27.88
C LEU A 252 29.85 -22.98 28.75
N GLY A 253 28.88 -23.52 29.46
CA GLY A 253 29.05 -24.77 30.22
C GLY A 253 29.42 -25.94 29.32
N ASN A 254 28.72 -26.11 28.20
CA ASN A 254 29.03 -27.14 27.21
C ASN A 254 30.42 -26.96 26.57
N ALA A 255 30.79 -25.71 26.27
CA ALA A 255 32.10 -25.38 25.72
C ALA A 255 33.24 -25.73 26.71
N ALA A 256 33.04 -25.40 27.99
CA ALA A 256 33.99 -25.75 29.06
C ALA A 256 34.15 -27.27 29.21
N ALA A 257 33.06 -28.00 29.30
CA ALA A 257 33.08 -29.47 29.43
C ALA A 257 33.77 -30.14 28.22
N LYS A 258 33.52 -29.67 27.00
CA LYS A 258 34.20 -30.16 25.78
C LYS A 258 35.70 -29.90 25.82
N LYS A 259 36.09 -28.70 26.27
CA LYS A 259 37.50 -28.37 26.44
C LYS A 259 38.22 -29.25 27.43
N ASP A 260 37.58 -29.56 28.56
CA ASP A 260 38.13 -30.43 29.58
C ASP A 260 38.30 -31.88 29.08
N LEU A 261 37.44 -32.33 28.18
CA LEU A 261 37.51 -33.65 27.52
C LEU A 261 38.43 -33.65 26.28
N GLY A 262 39.09 -32.54 25.93
CA GLY A 262 39.98 -32.44 24.77
C GLY A 262 39.26 -32.46 23.42
N ILE A 263 37.97 -32.21 23.38
CA ILE A 263 37.18 -32.14 22.14
C ILE A 263 37.44 -30.82 21.43
N LYS A 264 37.98 -30.87 20.20
CA LYS A 264 38.45 -29.69 19.47
C LYS A 264 37.34 -28.91 18.74
N ASN A 265 36.26 -29.60 18.36
CA ASN A 265 35.13 -28.95 17.62
C ASN A 265 34.11 -28.38 18.60
N CYS A 266 34.24 -27.10 18.89
CA CYS A 266 33.40 -26.39 19.83
C CYS A 266 32.83 -25.13 19.12
N PHE A 267 31.59 -25.21 18.59
CA PHE A 267 30.88 -24.09 18.04
C PHE A 267 30.20 -23.22 19.12
N GLU A 268 30.01 -23.79 20.30
CA GLU A 268 29.25 -23.22 21.41
C GLU A 268 29.87 -21.90 21.88
N ALA A 269 31.17 -21.82 21.99
CA ALA A 269 31.87 -20.60 22.42
C ALA A 269 31.64 -19.44 21.41
N GLY A 270 31.72 -19.72 20.11
CA GLY A 270 31.46 -18.73 19.07
C GLY A 270 30.01 -18.26 19.04
N LEU A 271 29.07 -19.19 19.22
CA LEU A 271 27.64 -18.87 19.30
C LEU A 271 27.32 -18.03 20.56
N ALA A 272 27.88 -18.42 21.71
CA ALA A 272 27.73 -17.70 22.97
C ALA A 272 28.23 -16.23 22.84
N ALA A 273 29.41 -16.05 22.25
CA ALA A 273 29.97 -14.71 22.01
C ALA A 273 29.05 -13.87 21.11
N LYS A 274 28.53 -14.45 20.03
CA LYS A 274 27.61 -13.75 19.12
C LYS A 274 26.30 -13.37 19.81
N ILE A 275 25.69 -14.29 20.58
CA ILE A 275 24.47 -14.00 21.34
C ILE A 275 24.72 -12.88 22.35
N SER A 276 25.84 -12.95 23.11
CA SER A 276 26.20 -11.92 24.09
C SER A 276 26.37 -10.55 23.45
N GLU A 277 27.04 -10.47 22.28
CA GLU A 277 27.19 -9.21 21.55
C GLU A 277 25.82 -8.63 21.11
N LEU A 278 24.97 -9.44 20.53
CA LEU A 278 23.65 -9.03 20.07
C LEU A 278 22.75 -8.62 21.24
N THR A 279 22.78 -9.38 22.35
CA THR A 279 22.04 -9.07 23.58
C THR A 279 22.49 -7.75 24.19
N ALA A 280 23.80 -7.47 24.22
CA ALA A 280 24.33 -6.20 24.70
C ALA A 280 23.90 -5.01 23.80
N LYS A 281 23.94 -5.17 22.48
CA LYS A 281 23.43 -4.14 21.54
C LYS A 281 21.95 -3.86 21.78
N MET A 282 21.15 -4.90 21.91
CA MET A 282 19.72 -4.80 22.15
C MET A 282 19.43 -4.09 23.49
N TYR A 283 20.09 -4.47 24.58
CA TYR A 283 19.96 -3.83 25.89
C TYR A 283 20.32 -2.33 25.84
N ASN A 284 21.44 -1.98 25.20
CA ASN A 284 21.87 -0.59 25.07
C ASN A 284 20.88 0.24 24.24
N SER A 285 20.26 -0.33 23.18
CA SER A 285 19.23 0.36 22.39
C SER A 285 17.98 0.65 23.23
N CYS A 286 17.63 -0.25 24.15
CA CYS A 286 16.50 -0.04 25.06
C CYS A 286 16.76 1.08 26.07
N LEU A 287 17.98 1.21 26.57
CA LEU A 287 18.35 2.31 27.46
C LEU A 287 18.18 3.69 26.79
N LEU A 288 18.42 3.79 25.48
CA LEU A 288 18.19 5.02 24.73
C LEU A 288 16.71 5.41 24.71
N TYR A 289 15.81 4.44 24.56
CA TYR A 289 14.37 4.72 24.54
C TYR A 289 13.81 5.08 25.93
N THR A 290 14.35 4.46 26.99
CA THR A 290 13.95 4.72 28.38
C THR A 290 14.63 5.92 29.02
N SER A 291 15.62 6.52 28.36
CA SER A 291 16.29 7.74 28.84
C SER A 291 15.33 8.93 28.75
N PRO A 292 15.21 9.74 29.82
CA PRO A 292 14.34 10.92 29.79
C PRO A 292 14.73 11.85 28.63
N SER A 293 13.75 12.22 27.81
CA SER A 293 13.95 13.21 26.77
C SER A 293 14.09 14.62 27.38
N PRO A 294 14.85 15.54 26.80
CA PRO A 294 14.84 16.95 27.21
C PRO A 294 13.43 17.56 27.25
N ARG A 295 12.47 17.00 26.53
CA ARG A 295 11.06 17.44 26.56
C ARG A 295 10.32 16.98 27.83
N ASP A 296 10.77 15.92 28.50
CA ASP A 296 10.16 15.40 29.71
C ASP A 296 10.47 16.29 30.94
N TYR A 297 11.47 17.18 30.81
CA TYR A 297 11.85 18.17 31.80
C TYR A 297 11.24 19.57 31.54
N ALA A 298 10.47 19.74 30.47
CA ALA A 298 9.91 21.03 30.07
C ALA A 298 8.40 21.18 30.44
N ALA A 299 7.87 20.30 31.26
CA ALA A 299 6.48 20.34 31.75
C ALA A 299 6.39 21.00 33.13
#